data_653768903be6aad0be4804ae8cd0334f
#
_entry.id   653768903be6aad0be4804ae8cd0334f
#
_cell.length_a   1.000
_cell.length_b   1.000
_cell.length_c   1.000
_cell.angle_alpha   90.00
_cell.angle_beta   90.00
_cell.angle_gamma   90.00
#
_symmetry.space_group_name_H-M   'P 1'
#
loop_
_entity.id
_entity.type
_entity.pdbx_description
1 polymer ?
#
loop_
_entity_poly.entity_id
_entity_poly.type
_entity_poly.pdbx_seq_one_letter_code
_entity_poly.pdbx_strand_id
1 'polypeptide(L)'
;MCLMEKKILICGHRSFVATGLINKFKTAGIDFDCFSRGKEERNGNVVTGDVFLMHQNSELSENYDIVVNYILLKGKSVEENLQYCQSLLQFCKDKHVKHLIQISSISVYPNESLEVDETSAIEEDYHNKGGYASIKVAVDHYLMEHPIGGLQVSFVRPGYIYTKNQDISKAGILVSKFGLNILLGDKRTTLPLICREKIHEALLRIIQTDKKESVYLLLNKDKEEGTKYNFVIRQWNVKPICLPYFFLMVIAKGLKSIGIAKQHHYLKIVGLFKRTWFNSAKTEQALNLDLGKRKIAVIG
;
A
#
# COMPACT_ATOMS: atom_id res chain seq x y z
N MET A 1 -14.66 9.97 -22.70
CA MET A 1 -13.37 9.65 -23.37
C MET A 1 -13.16 8.15 -23.33
N CYS A 2 -12.97 7.50 -24.46
CA CYS A 2 -12.86 6.05 -24.54
C CYS A 2 -11.53 5.60 -23.87
N LEU A 3 -11.54 4.47 -23.14
CA LEU A 3 -10.34 3.89 -22.49
C LEU A 3 -9.20 3.57 -23.47
N MET A 4 -9.55 3.28 -24.72
CA MET A 4 -8.59 2.93 -25.77
C MET A 4 -7.66 4.09 -26.19
N GLU A 5 -7.90 5.33 -25.69
CA GLU A 5 -7.11 6.50 -26.04
C GLU A 5 -6.11 6.92 -24.96
N LYS A 6 -6.16 6.31 -23.74
CA LYS A 6 -5.26 6.67 -22.63
C LYS A 6 -4.03 5.78 -22.62
N LYS A 7 -2.84 6.38 -22.66
CA LYS A 7 -1.57 5.68 -22.46
C LYS A 7 -1.15 5.71 -20.99
N ILE A 8 -0.81 4.55 -20.43
CA ILE A 8 -0.54 4.39 -19.00
C ILE A 8 0.90 3.93 -18.78
N LEU A 9 1.58 4.53 -17.81
CA LEU A 9 2.86 4.03 -17.32
C LEU A 9 2.69 3.34 -15.97
N ILE A 10 3.15 2.08 -15.86
CA ILE A 10 3.13 1.30 -14.62
C ILE A 10 4.55 1.23 -14.05
N CYS A 11 4.84 2.02 -13.04
CA CYS A 11 6.13 1.99 -12.35
C CYS A 11 6.13 0.88 -11.28
N GLY A 12 7.08 -0.06 -11.36
CA GLY A 12 7.21 -1.15 -10.39
C GLY A 12 6.26 -2.33 -10.62
N HIS A 13 6.01 -2.67 -11.86
CA HIS A 13 5.11 -3.76 -12.30
C HIS A 13 5.46 -5.15 -11.73
N ARG A 14 6.69 -5.36 -11.25
CA ARG A 14 7.14 -6.62 -10.61
C ARG A 14 6.76 -6.71 -9.13
N SER A 15 6.12 -5.66 -8.56
CA SER A 15 5.70 -5.71 -7.15
C SER A 15 4.59 -6.76 -6.95
N PHE A 16 4.52 -7.31 -5.72
CA PHE A 16 3.45 -8.26 -5.36
C PHE A 16 2.05 -7.71 -5.66
N VAL A 17 1.83 -6.42 -5.42
CA VAL A 17 0.53 -5.77 -5.64
C VAL A 17 0.21 -5.65 -7.13
N ALA A 18 1.20 -5.37 -7.97
CA ALA A 18 1.03 -5.24 -9.42
C ALA A 18 0.93 -6.58 -10.17
N THR A 19 1.38 -7.68 -9.54
CA THR A 19 1.38 -9.00 -10.18
C THR A 19 -0.03 -9.39 -10.64
N GLY A 20 -0.20 -9.64 -11.93
CA GLY A 20 -1.48 -9.96 -12.57
C GLY A 20 -2.24 -8.76 -13.15
N LEU A 21 -1.89 -7.50 -12.80
CA LEU A 21 -2.52 -6.31 -13.36
C LEU A 21 -2.27 -6.19 -14.88
N ILE A 22 -1.06 -6.49 -15.32
CA ILE A 22 -0.67 -6.44 -16.74
C ILE A 22 -1.60 -7.30 -17.61
N ASN A 23 -1.93 -8.50 -17.15
CA ASN A 23 -2.86 -9.38 -17.89
C ASN A 23 -4.25 -8.76 -17.99
N LYS A 24 -4.72 -8.10 -16.93
CA LYS A 24 -6.01 -7.38 -16.96
C LYS A 24 -5.99 -6.20 -17.93
N PHE A 25 -4.89 -5.46 -18.00
CA PHE A 25 -4.73 -4.35 -18.94
C PHE A 25 -4.74 -4.85 -20.38
N LYS A 26 -3.98 -5.93 -20.69
CA LYS A 26 -4.01 -6.57 -22.00
C LYS A 26 -5.41 -7.03 -22.40
N THR A 27 -6.11 -7.71 -21.48
CA THR A 27 -7.48 -8.17 -21.73
C THR A 27 -8.46 -7.02 -21.94
N ALA A 28 -8.25 -5.88 -21.27
CA ALA A 28 -9.08 -4.68 -21.41
C ALA A 28 -8.69 -3.80 -22.62
N GLY A 29 -7.67 -4.18 -23.42
CA GLY A 29 -7.21 -3.42 -24.57
C GLY A 29 -6.61 -2.06 -24.20
N ILE A 30 -6.07 -1.90 -22.98
CA ILE A 30 -5.46 -0.66 -22.49
C ILE A 30 -4.03 -0.58 -23.00
N ASP A 31 -3.63 0.57 -23.57
CA ASP A 31 -2.25 0.86 -23.95
C ASP A 31 -1.41 1.19 -22.72
N PHE A 32 -0.29 0.50 -22.52
CA PHE A 32 0.58 0.73 -21.36
C PHE A 32 2.02 0.36 -21.63
N ASP A 33 2.90 1.09 -20.92
CA ASP A 33 4.29 0.71 -20.70
C ASP A 33 4.51 0.36 -19.22
N CYS A 34 5.55 -0.42 -18.94
CA CYS A 34 6.01 -0.76 -17.61
C CYS A 34 7.40 -0.20 -17.38
N PHE A 35 7.64 0.42 -16.22
CA PHE A 35 8.97 0.90 -15.83
C PHE A 35 9.50 0.17 -14.59
N SER A 36 10.78 -0.21 -14.63
CA SER A 36 11.47 -0.81 -13.48
C SER A 36 12.95 -0.49 -13.48
N ARG A 37 13.60 -0.67 -12.33
CA ARG A 37 15.05 -0.49 -12.22
C ARG A 37 15.83 -1.45 -13.13
N GLY A 38 16.86 -0.93 -13.75
CA GLY A 38 17.77 -1.69 -14.60
C GLY A 38 18.73 -0.78 -15.37
N LYS A 39 19.48 -1.39 -16.27
CA LYS A 39 20.17 -0.63 -17.33
C LYS A 39 19.11 -0.02 -18.24
N GLU A 40 19.37 1.16 -18.78
CA GLU A 40 18.46 1.80 -19.70
C GLU A 40 18.26 0.96 -20.96
N GLU A 41 17.05 0.47 -21.15
CA GLU A 41 16.69 -0.44 -22.24
C GLU A 41 15.17 -0.52 -22.37
N ARG A 42 14.69 -0.70 -23.60
CA ARG A 42 13.30 -1.04 -23.92
C ARG A 42 13.19 -2.42 -24.53
N ASN A 43 12.31 -3.23 -23.95
CA ASN A 43 11.93 -4.56 -24.50
C ASN A 43 10.40 -4.62 -24.59
N GLY A 44 9.88 -4.38 -25.78
CA GLY A 44 8.43 -4.24 -26.01
C GLY A 44 7.85 -3.08 -25.20
N ASN A 45 6.88 -3.39 -24.33
CA ASN A 45 6.28 -2.42 -23.42
C ASN A 45 6.96 -2.36 -22.04
N VAL A 46 8.12 -2.98 -21.87
CA VAL A 46 8.90 -2.90 -20.63
C VAL A 46 10.12 -2.01 -20.86
N VAL A 47 10.20 -0.93 -20.10
CA VAL A 47 11.34 -0.01 -20.05
C VAL A 47 12.05 -0.18 -18.71
N THR A 48 13.37 -0.25 -18.75
CA THR A 48 14.22 -0.24 -17.57
C THR A 48 15.08 1.01 -17.53
N GLY A 49 15.55 1.40 -16.35
CA GLY A 49 16.42 2.56 -16.18
C GLY A 49 16.73 2.86 -14.72
N ASP A 50 17.48 3.95 -14.51
CA ASP A 50 17.69 4.48 -13.17
C ASP A 50 16.43 5.19 -12.68
N VAL A 51 15.91 4.80 -11.53
CA VAL A 51 14.71 5.41 -10.95
C VAL A 51 14.93 6.86 -10.53
N PHE A 52 16.16 7.24 -10.18
CA PHE A 52 16.51 8.60 -9.79
C PHE A 52 16.64 9.55 -11.01
N LEU A 53 16.79 8.98 -12.19
CA LEU A 53 16.93 9.69 -13.47
C LEU A 53 15.77 9.36 -14.43
N MET A 54 14.63 8.92 -13.90
CA MET A 54 13.47 8.49 -14.69
C MET A 54 13.03 9.56 -15.70
N HIS A 55 13.08 10.85 -15.32
CA HIS A 55 12.71 11.99 -16.16
C HIS A 55 13.67 12.20 -17.35
N GLN A 56 14.87 11.61 -17.32
CA GLN A 56 15.87 11.68 -18.39
C GLN A 56 15.89 10.41 -19.27
N ASN A 57 15.11 9.39 -18.94
CA ASN A 57 15.11 8.12 -19.67
C ASN A 57 14.49 8.30 -21.05
N SER A 58 15.32 8.17 -22.10
CA SER A 58 14.94 8.37 -23.50
C SER A 58 14.04 7.26 -24.06
N GLU A 59 14.03 6.09 -23.43
CA GLU A 59 13.21 4.94 -23.82
C GLU A 59 11.74 5.07 -23.38
N LEU A 60 11.42 6.00 -22.47
CA LEU A 60 10.04 6.28 -22.09
C LEU A 60 9.35 7.15 -23.15
N SER A 61 8.09 6.84 -23.43
CA SER A 61 7.27 7.60 -24.41
C SER A 61 7.15 9.08 -24.04
N GLU A 62 6.93 9.93 -25.01
CA GLU A 62 6.73 11.36 -24.81
C GLU A 62 5.39 11.68 -24.12
N ASN A 63 4.39 10.82 -24.25
CA ASN A 63 3.05 11.09 -23.74
C ASN A 63 2.54 9.92 -22.92
N TYR A 64 2.18 10.19 -21.66
CA TYR A 64 1.41 9.32 -20.79
C TYR A 64 0.30 10.14 -20.14
N ASP A 65 -0.93 9.64 -20.20
CA ASP A 65 -2.05 10.29 -19.51
C ASP A 65 -2.05 9.98 -18.02
N ILE A 66 -1.64 8.76 -17.66
CA ILE A 66 -1.71 8.24 -16.29
C ILE A 66 -0.40 7.53 -15.92
N VAL A 67 0.07 7.79 -14.72
CA VAL A 67 1.16 7.02 -14.09
C VAL A 67 0.60 6.28 -12.87
N VAL A 68 0.83 4.97 -12.79
CA VAL A 68 0.52 4.14 -11.61
C VAL A 68 1.83 3.77 -10.93
N ASN A 69 2.09 4.33 -9.75
CA ASN A 69 3.36 4.14 -9.05
C ASN A 69 3.27 3.13 -7.91
N TYR A 70 3.93 1.99 -8.10
CA TYR A 70 4.13 0.94 -7.08
C TYR A 70 5.54 0.95 -6.48
N ILE A 71 6.45 1.78 -7.00
CA ILE A 71 7.84 1.75 -6.54
C ILE A 71 7.92 2.28 -5.11
N LEU A 72 8.55 1.49 -4.27
CA LEU A 72 9.10 1.85 -2.98
C LEU A 72 10.49 1.21 -2.91
N LEU A 73 11.50 2.00 -2.63
CA LEU A 73 12.88 1.55 -2.56
C LEU A 73 13.13 0.89 -1.20
N LYS A 74 12.76 -0.40 -1.10
CA LYS A 74 12.95 -1.18 0.14
C LYS A 74 14.43 -1.27 0.52
N GLY A 75 14.72 -1.05 1.80
CA GLY A 75 16.09 -1.07 2.32
C GLY A 75 16.86 0.23 2.06
N LYS A 76 16.25 1.20 1.40
CA LYS A 76 16.76 2.55 1.21
C LYS A 76 16.19 3.50 2.26
N SER A 77 16.86 4.64 2.47
CA SER A 77 16.45 5.68 3.40
C SER A 77 15.17 6.41 2.96
N VAL A 78 14.61 7.24 3.84
CA VAL A 78 13.51 8.14 3.48
C VAL A 78 13.95 9.10 2.39
N GLU A 79 15.14 9.69 2.53
CA GLU A 79 15.72 10.66 1.60
C GLU A 79 15.88 10.08 0.19
N GLU A 80 16.38 8.84 0.06
CA GLU A 80 16.48 8.17 -1.23
C GLU A 80 15.09 7.92 -1.86
N ASN A 81 14.07 7.60 -1.05
CA ASN A 81 12.70 7.47 -1.56
C ASN A 81 12.11 8.82 -1.98
N LEU A 82 12.42 9.91 -1.26
CA LEU A 82 12.00 11.27 -1.65
C LEU A 82 12.71 11.73 -2.93
N GLN A 83 13.99 11.42 -3.10
CA GLN A 83 14.72 11.69 -4.34
C GLN A 83 14.08 10.98 -5.55
N TYR A 84 13.65 9.73 -5.36
CA TYR A 84 12.87 9.05 -6.40
C TYR A 84 11.54 9.78 -6.69
N CYS A 85 10.80 10.21 -5.65
CA CYS A 85 9.55 10.96 -5.84
C CYS A 85 9.78 12.28 -6.59
N GLN A 86 10.89 12.96 -6.34
CA GLN A 86 11.28 14.15 -7.07
C GLN A 86 11.47 13.85 -8.56
N SER A 87 12.21 12.79 -8.90
CA SER A 87 12.39 12.36 -10.30
C SER A 87 11.06 11.97 -10.96
N LEU A 88 10.17 11.29 -10.21
CA LEU A 88 8.83 10.92 -10.68
C LEU A 88 7.95 12.14 -10.96
N LEU A 89 7.93 13.13 -10.05
CA LEU A 89 7.18 14.38 -10.27
C LEU A 89 7.74 15.18 -11.45
N GLN A 90 9.07 15.26 -11.57
CA GLN A 90 9.70 15.92 -12.72
C GLN A 90 9.31 15.22 -14.03
N PHE A 91 9.33 13.87 -14.05
CA PHE A 91 8.84 13.09 -15.18
C PHE A 91 7.37 13.42 -15.51
N CYS A 92 6.49 13.43 -14.51
CA CYS A 92 5.08 13.74 -14.71
C CYS A 92 4.89 15.17 -15.30
N LYS A 93 5.69 16.12 -14.86
CA LYS A 93 5.69 17.49 -15.38
C LYS A 93 6.15 17.56 -16.84
N ASP A 94 7.29 16.95 -17.15
CA ASP A 94 7.91 17.01 -18.48
C ASP A 94 7.07 16.29 -19.53
N LYS A 95 6.42 15.19 -19.15
CA LYS A 95 5.56 14.39 -20.04
C LYS A 95 4.07 14.78 -19.97
N HIS A 96 3.73 15.89 -19.30
CA HIS A 96 2.36 16.41 -19.17
C HIS A 96 1.33 15.36 -18.69
N VAL A 97 1.77 14.51 -17.75
CA VAL A 97 0.90 13.50 -17.13
C VAL A 97 -0.27 14.18 -16.42
N LYS A 98 -1.48 13.70 -16.67
CA LYS A 98 -2.71 14.28 -16.08
C LYS A 98 -3.06 13.68 -14.74
N HIS A 99 -2.69 12.42 -14.50
CA HIS A 99 -3.06 11.71 -13.27
C HIS A 99 -1.94 10.79 -12.77
N LEU A 100 -1.47 11.02 -11.55
CA LEU A 100 -0.57 10.14 -10.80
C LEU A 100 -1.37 9.34 -9.78
N ILE A 101 -1.39 8.02 -9.91
CA ILE A 101 -1.98 7.09 -8.94
C ILE A 101 -0.85 6.52 -8.07
N GLN A 102 -0.72 7.04 -6.86
CA GLN A 102 0.28 6.59 -5.90
C GLN A 102 -0.25 5.41 -5.08
N ILE A 103 0.39 4.25 -5.17
CA ILE A 103 0.06 3.13 -4.29
C ILE A 103 0.72 3.35 -2.94
N SER A 104 -0.07 3.81 -1.99
CA SER A 104 0.30 4.06 -0.60
C SER A 104 -0.05 2.87 0.32
N SER A 105 -0.54 3.11 1.52
CA SER A 105 -0.95 2.09 2.50
C SER A 105 -1.77 2.72 3.62
N ILE A 106 -2.65 1.96 4.27
CA ILE A 106 -3.29 2.38 5.52
C ILE A 106 -2.30 2.61 6.68
N SER A 107 -1.05 2.17 6.56
CA SER A 107 -0.02 2.40 7.57
C SER A 107 0.38 3.87 7.72
N VAL A 108 -0.02 4.74 6.79
CA VAL A 108 0.24 6.18 6.87
C VAL A 108 -0.57 6.90 7.96
N TYR A 109 -1.69 6.32 8.39
CA TYR A 109 -2.54 6.95 9.41
C TYR A 109 -1.94 6.84 10.82
N PRO A 110 -2.19 7.81 11.72
CA PRO A 110 -1.69 7.81 13.09
C PRO A 110 -2.00 6.51 13.84
N ASN A 111 -1.11 6.11 14.74
CA ASN A 111 -1.29 4.88 15.53
C ASN A 111 -2.42 5.00 16.56
N GLU A 112 -2.82 6.20 16.92
CA GLU A 112 -3.83 6.49 17.94
C GLU A 112 -5.24 6.74 17.36
N SER A 113 -5.39 6.74 16.04
CA SER A 113 -6.68 6.92 15.40
C SER A 113 -7.64 5.78 15.72
N LEU A 114 -8.85 6.10 16.19
CA LEU A 114 -9.92 5.15 16.48
C LEU A 114 -10.73 4.81 15.23
N GLU A 115 -11.07 5.82 14.43
CA GLU A 115 -11.77 5.69 13.16
C GLU A 115 -11.02 6.43 12.07
N VAL A 116 -10.96 5.84 10.88
CA VAL A 116 -10.25 6.37 9.71
C VAL A 116 -11.12 6.17 8.47
N ASP A 117 -11.29 7.23 7.71
CA ASP A 117 -11.91 7.25 6.40
C ASP A 117 -11.01 7.97 5.37
N GLU A 118 -11.53 8.22 4.17
CA GLU A 118 -10.81 8.88 3.08
C GLU A 118 -10.47 10.34 3.36
N THR A 119 -11.13 10.98 4.35
CA THR A 119 -10.89 12.38 4.73
C THR A 119 -9.93 12.52 5.90
N SER A 120 -9.60 11.43 6.54
CA SER A 120 -8.73 11.42 7.73
C SER A 120 -7.31 11.84 7.40
N ALA A 121 -6.73 12.69 8.25
CA ALA A 121 -5.34 13.12 8.13
C ALA A 121 -4.38 11.94 8.31
N ILE A 122 -3.27 11.95 7.58
CA ILE A 122 -2.17 11.01 7.78
C ILE A 122 -1.29 11.47 8.96
N GLU A 123 -0.38 10.59 9.42
CA GLU A 123 0.62 10.93 10.43
C GLU A 123 1.42 12.17 10.02
N GLU A 124 1.51 13.16 10.88
CA GLU A 124 2.19 14.43 10.58
C GLU A 124 3.71 14.25 10.48
N ASP A 125 4.28 13.49 11.42
CA ASP A 125 5.73 13.24 11.45
C ASP A 125 6.04 11.78 11.15
N TYR A 126 6.70 11.54 10.03
CA TYR A 126 7.09 10.18 9.62
C TYR A 126 8.05 9.51 10.64
N HIS A 127 8.74 10.26 11.51
CA HIS A 127 9.57 9.71 12.59
C HIS A 127 8.74 8.99 13.66
N ASN A 128 7.45 9.29 13.78
CA ASN A 128 6.52 8.57 14.65
C ASN A 128 6.17 7.18 14.13
N LYS A 129 6.63 6.84 12.92
CA LYS A 129 6.44 5.54 12.29
C LYS A 129 7.75 4.75 12.19
N GLY A 130 7.66 3.47 11.95
CA GLY A 130 8.81 2.59 11.78
C GLY A 130 8.93 2.01 10.39
N GLY A 131 10.15 2.04 9.83
CA GLY A 131 10.49 1.35 8.60
C GLY A 131 9.59 1.68 7.41
N TYR A 132 8.85 0.70 6.87
CA TYR A 132 7.98 0.87 5.71
C TYR A 132 6.94 2.01 5.87
N ALA A 133 6.31 2.11 7.04
CA ALA A 133 5.28 3.12 7.28
C ALA A 133 5.87 4.54 7.29
N SER A 134 7.07 4.73 7.84
CA SER A 134 7.80 5.99 7.82
C SER A 134 8.03 6.49 6.39
N ILE A 135 8.52 5.61 5.51
CA ILE A 135 8.73 5.96 4.09
C ILE A 135 7.40 6.33 3.41
N LYS A 136 6.32 5.57 3.68
CA LYS A 136 5.01 5.84 3.06
C LYS A 136 4.43 7.19 3.50
N VAL A 137 4.56 7.55 4.77
CA VAL A 137 4.14 8.87 5.28
C VAL A 137 4.94 9.98 4.61
N ALA A 138 6.27 9.89 4.59
CA ALA A 138 7.12 10.90 3.98
C ALA A 138 6.83 11.09 2.47
N VAL A 139 6.62 9.99 1.74
CA VAL A 139 6.26 10.02 0.31
C VAL A 139 4.89 10.65 0.10
N ASP A 140 3.86 10.28 0.88
CA ASP A 140 2.53 10.86 0.75
C ASP A 140 2.57 12.38 1.03
N HIS A 141 3.26 12.83 2.11
CA HIS A 141 3.46 14.27 2.40
C HIS A 141 4.17 14.97 1.25
N TYR A 142 5.30 14.43 0.78
CA TYR A 142 6.05 15.04 -0.30
C TYR A 142 5.19 15.28 -1.54
N LEU A 143 4.38 14.28 -1.95
CA LEU A 143 3.50 14.42 -3.11
C LEU A 143 2.35 15.41 -2.89
N MET A 144 1.86 15.57 -1.64
CA MET A 144 0.83 16.56 -1.29
C MET A 144 1.39 17.99 -1.24
N GLU A 145 2.63 18.16 -0.80
CA GLU A 145 3.29 19.46 -0.61
C GLU A 145 3.90 20.02 -1.89
N HIS A 146 4.08 19.18 -2.92
CA HIS A 146 4.68 19.57 -4.20
C HIS A 146 3.68 19.43 -5.37
N PRO A 147 2.56 20.18 -5.36
CA PRO A 147 1.58 20.10 -6.43
C PRO A 147 2.14 20.61 -7.74
N ILE A 148 1.81 19.92 -8.83
CA ILE A 148 2.15 20.34 -10.19
C ILE A 148 0.85 20.76 -10.88
N GLY A 149 0.83 21.93 -11.50
CA GLY A 149 -0.35 22.41 -12.23
C GLY A 149 -0.78 21.44 -13.32
N GLY A 150 -2.05 21.05 -13.32
CA GLY A 150 -2.62 20.09 -14.26
C GLY A 150 -2.41 18.61 -13.91
N LEU A 151 -1.58 18.28 -12.92
CA LEU A 151 -1.40 16.91 -12.42
C LEU A 151 -2.33 16.66 -11.23
N GLN A 152 -3.25 15.73 -11.36
CA GLN A 152 -3.99 15.21 -10.22
C GLN A 152 -3.23 14.05 -9.58
N VAL A 153 -3.13 14.04 -8.25
CA VAL A 153 -2.56 12.93 -7.48
C VAL A 153 -3.68 12.22 -6.71
N SER A 154 -3.76 10.90 -6.85
CA SER A 154 -4.66 10.05 -6.07
C SER A 154 -3.86 9.02 -5.28
N PHE A 155 -4.12 8.94 -3.98
CA PHE A 155 -3.50 7.97 -3.09
C PHE A 155 -4.38 6.74 -2.94
N VAL A 156 -3.92 5.59 -3.37
CA VAL A 156 -4.57 4.31 -3.14
C VAL A 156 -3.96 3.68 -1.89
N ARG A 157 -4.75 3.53 -0.83
CA ARG A 157 -4.32 3.07 0.49
C ARG A 157 -4.92 1.70 0.83
N PRO A 158 -4.31 0.60 0.35
CA PRO A 158 -4.79 -0.74 0.67
C PRO A 158 -4.45 -1.13 2.11
N GLY A 159 -5.27 -2.03 2.66
CA GLY A 159 -4.99 -2.77 3.88
C GLY A 159 -3.96 -3.89 3.67
N TYR A 160 -4.01 -4.94 4.53
CA TYR A 160 -3.21 -6.15 4.35
C TYR A 160 -3.69 -6.90 3.11
N ILE A 161 -2.78 -7.12 2.17
CA ILE A 161 -3.10 -7.67 0.85
C ILE A 161 -2.96 -9.19 0.87
N TYR A 162 -3.98 -9.89 0.40
CA TYR A 162 -3.95 -11.34 0.16
C TYR A 162 -4.38 -11.68 -1.27
N THR A 163 -4.16 -12.91 -1.69
CA THR A 163 -4.65 -13.45 -2.97
C THR A 163 -5.64 -14.58 -2.72
N LYS A 164 -6.53 -14.83 -3.69
CA LYS A 164 -7.54 -15.90 -3.57
C LYS A 164 -6.92 -17.29 -3.36
N ASN A 165 -5.72 -17.52 -3.91
CA ASN A 165 -5.06 -18.83 -3.95
C ASN A 165 -3.84 -18.92 -3.03
N GLN A 166 -3.58 -17.91 -2.23
CA GLN A 166 -2.46 -17.91 -1.28
C GLN A 166 -2.95 -17.66 0.12
N ASP A 167 -2.38 -18.39 1.06
CA ASP A 167 -2.57 -18.09 2.48
C ASP A 167 -2.10 -16.68 2.78
N ILE A 168 -2.86 -16.01 3.66
CA ILE A 168 -2.42 -14.74 4.20
C ILE A 168 -1.10 -14.98 4.92
N SER A 169 -0.09 -14.17 4.58
CA SER A 169 1.18 -14.22 5.29
C SER A 169 0.97 -14.08 6.80
N LYS A 170 1.54 -14.99 7.57
CA LYS A 170 1.59 -14.86 9.04
C LYS A 170 2.40 -13.63 9.48
N ALA A 171 3.24 -13.08 8.61
CA ALA A 171 4.08 -11.93 8.92
C ALA A 171 3.25 -10.73 9.40
N GLY A 172 3.61 -10.18 10.55
CA GLY A 172 2.88 -9.08 11.20
C GLY A 172 1.58 -9.48 11.91
N ILE A 173 1.18 -10.75 11.87
CA ILE A 173 -0.02 -11.27 12.53
C ILE A 173 0.33 -12.31 13.59
N LEU A 174 1.14 -13.29 13.22
CA LEU A 174 1.47 -14.44 14.07
C LEU A 174 2.96 -14.77 13.97
N VAL A 175 3.58 -15.02 15.11
CA VAL A 175 4.92 -15.62 15.19
C VAL A 175 4.77 -17.06 15.65
N SER A 176 5.22 -18.01 14.83
CA SER A 176 5.28 -19.43 15.17
C SER A 176 6.73 -19.84 15.35
N LYS A 177 7.15 -20.13 16.57
CA LYS A 177 8.52 -20.53 16.90
C LYS A 177 8.53 -21.46 18.11
N PHE A 178 9.36 -22.50 18.06
CA PHE A 178 9.48 -23.48 19.15
C PHE A 178 8.14 -24.09 19.60
N GLY A 179 7.23 -24.39 18.66
CA GLY A 179 5.89 -24.91 18.97
C GLY A 179 4.90 -23.90 19.57
N LEU A 180 5.33 -22.67 19.81
CA LEU A 180 4.47 -21.60 20.31
C LEU A 180 3.96 -20.73 19.17
N ASN A 181 2.69 -20.35 19.22
CA ASN A 181 2.04 -19.42 18.31
C ASN A 181 1.70 -18.14 19.06
N ILE A 182 2.39 -17.06 18.79
CA ILE A 182 2.22 -15.78 19.48
C ILE A 182 1.52 -14.78 18.54
N LEU A 183 0.34 -14.30 18.97
CA LEU A 183 -0.38 -13.24 18.25
C LEU A 183 0.35 -11.92 18.41
N LEU A 184 0.63 -11.27 17.28
CA LEU A 184 1.24 -9.94 17.26
C LEU A 184 0.14 -8.88 17.34
N GLY A 185 0.09 -8.16 18.47
CA GLY A 185 -0.83 -7.04 18.69
C GLY A 185 -2.06 -7.39 19.54
N ASP A 186 -3.06 -6.50 19.55
CA ASP A 186 -4.27 -6.68 20.36
C ASP A 186 -5.21 -7.72 19.71
N LYS A 187 -5.61 -8.70 20.50
CA LYS A 187 -6.53 -9.77 20.09
C LYS A 187 -7.90 -9.26 19.66
N ARG A 188 -8.30 -8.09 20.12
CA ARG A 188 -9.61 -7.47 19.88
C ARG A 188 -9.69 -6.62 18.61
N THR A 189 -8.55 -6.30 17.99
CA THR A 189 -8.55 -5.55 16.73
C THR A 189 -8.99 -6.42 15.58
N THR A 190 -9.60 -5.81 14.56
CA THR A 190 -9.84 -6.45 13.28
C THR A 190 -8.60 -6.37 12.40
N LEU A 191 -8.52 -7.21 11.38
CA LEU A 191 -7.51 -7.11 10.33
C LEU A 191 -8.10 -6.40 9.11
N PRO A 192 -7.59 -5.22 8.78
CA PRO A 192 -8.00 -4.53 7.55
C PRO A 192 -7.41 -5.25 6.33
N LEU A 193 -8.16 -6.18 5.76
CA LEU A 193 -7.74 -7.03 4.65
C LEU A 193 -8.26 -6.51 3.32
N ILE A 194 -7.55 -6.81 2.23
CA ILE A 194 -8.02 -6.60 0.85
C ILE A 194 -7.48 -7.68 -0.09
N CYS A 195 -8.33 -8.20 -0.96
CA CYS A 195 -7.90 -9.11 -2.01
C CYS A 195 -7.16 -8.33 -3.11
N ARG A 196 -6.01 -8.83 -3.55
CA ARG A 196 -5.21 -8.20 -4.62
C ARG A 196 -6.03 -8.00 -5.90
N GLU A 197 -6.86 -8.97 -6.26
CA GLU A 197 -7.72 -8.89 -7.43
C GLU A 197 -8.73 -7.73 -7.32
N LYS A 198 -9.18 -7.38 -6.10
CA LYS A 198 -10.03 -6.21 -5.85
C LYS A 198 -9.27 -4.89 -5.97
N ILE A 199 -7.98 -4.87 -5.62
CA ILE A 199 -7.12 -3.69 -5.87
C ILE A 199 -7.01 -3.45 -7.38
N HIS A 200 -6.80 -4.50 -8.17
CA HIS A 200 -6.73 -4.37 -9.63
C HIS A 200 -8.05 -3.89 -10.23
N GLU A 201 -9.19 -4.39 -9.72
CA GLU A 201 -10.52 -3.95 -10.15
C GLU A 201 -10.75 -2.48 -9.81
N ALA A 202 -10.38 -2.05 -8.60
CA ALA A 202 -10.44 -0.66 -8.18
C ALA A 202 -9.57 0.24 -9.07
N LEU A 203 -8.33 -0.18 -9.37
CA LEU A 203 -7.44 0.59 -10.25
C LEU A 203 -8.01 0.76 -11.65
N LEU A 204 -8.60 -0.29 -12.23
CA LEU A 204 -9.29 -0.17 -13.52
C LEU A 204 -10.41 0.86 -13.45
N ARG A 205 -11.22 0.86 -12.38
CA ARG A 205 -12.29 1.86 -12.18
C ARG A 205 -11.72 3.27 -12.02
N ILE A 206 -10.65 3.44 -11.23
CA ILE A 206 -9.98 4.75 -11.05
C ILE A 206 -9.48 5.30 -12.39
N ILE A 207 -8.91 4.46 -13.24
CA ILE A 207 -8.43 4.83 -14.57
C ILE A 207 -9.59 5.24 -15.49
N GLN A 208 -10.74 4.55 -15.37
CA GLN A 208 -11.92 4.75 -16.21
C GLN A 208 -12.74 5.97 -15.81
N THR A 209 -12.85 6.27 -14.52
CA THR A 209 -13.70 7.37 -14.06
C THR A 209 -13.11 8.73 -14.40
N ASP A 210 -13.95 9.68 -14.76
CA ASP A 210 -13.54 11.08 -14.99
C ASP A 210 -13.41 11.84 -13.67
N LYS A 211 -14.27 11.56 -12.70
CA LYS A 211 -14.19 12.13 -11.35
C LYS A 211 -13.15 11.37 -10.54
N LYS A 212 -12.05 12.05 -10.19
CA LYS A 212 -10.96 11.50 -9.39
C LYS A 212 -11.09 11.95 -7.94
N GLU A 213 -11.00 11.00 -7.03
CA GLU A 213 -10.85 11.30 -5.60
C GLU A 213 -9.36 11.38 -5.24
N SER A 214 -9.04 12.20 -4.22
CA SER A 214 -7.65 12.32 -3.74
C SER A 214 -7.19 11.07 -3.00
N VAL A 215 -8.10 10.37 -2.34
CA VAL A 215 -7.81 9.17 -1.55
C VAL A 215 -8.82 8.07 -1.84
N TYR A 216 -8.30 6.86 -2.00
CA TYR A 216 -9.09 5.63 -2.10
C TYR A 216 -8.64 4.64 -1.02
N LEU A 217 -9.51 4.31 -0.08
CA LEU A 217 -9.28 3.27 0.92
C LEU A 217 -9.75 1.93 0.38
N LEU A 218 -8.83 0.97 0.26
CA LEU A 218 -9.16 -0.35 -0.26
C LEU A 218 -9.09 -1.40 0.86
N LEU A 219 -10.26 -1.73 1.40
CA LEU A 219 -10.41 -2.64 2.54
C LEU A 219 -11.70 -3.44 2.39
N ASN A 220 -11.69 -4.69 2.84
CA ASN A 220 -12.91 -5.45 2.98
C ASN A 220 -13.75 -4.89 4.16
N LYS A 221 -15.06 -5.11 4.12
CA LYS A 221 -15.99 -4.73 5.21
C LYS A 221 -15.90 -5.71 6.37
N ASP A 222 -14.90 -5.54 7.24
CA ASP A 222 -14.53 -6.55 8.24
C ASP A 222 -15.22 -6.44 9.59
N LYS A 223 -16.12 -5.48 9.82
CA LYS A 223 -16.82 -5.38 11.12
C LYS A 223 -17.51 -6.69 11.57
N GLU A 224 -17.86 -7.56 10.61
CA GLU A 224 -18.58 -8.81 10.87
C GLU A 224 -17.69 -10.07 10.92
N GLU A 225 -16.45 -10.03 10.47
CA GLU A 225 -15.58 -11.22 10.42
C GLU A 225 -14.87 -11.56 11.74
N GLY A 226 -15.05 -10.71 12.74
CA GLY A 226 -14.53 -10.95 14.07
C GLY A 226 -13.13 -10.38 14.31
N THR A 227 -12.60 -10.72 15.47
CA THR A 227 -11.33 -10.18 15.94
C THR A 227 -10.15 -10.87 15.27
N LYS A 228 -8.99 -10.22 15.33
CA LYS A 228 -7.68 -10.74 14.90
C LYS A 228 -7.40 -12.13 15.49
N TYR A 229 -7.80 -12.35 16.74
CA TYR A 229 -7.69 -13.64 17.42
C TYR A 229 -8.54 -14.73 16.74
N ASN A 230 -9.82 -14.45 16.51
CA ASN A 230 -10.72 -15.39 15.84
C ASN A 230 -10.27 -15.67 14.40
N PHE A 231 -9.74 -14.63 13.70
CA PHE A 231 -9.16 -14.78 12.39
C PHE A 231 -8.02 -15.82 12.38
N VAL A 232 -7.07 -15.73 13.35
CA VAL A 232 -5.94 -16.67 13.46
C VAL A 232 -6.41 -18.09 13.69
N ILE A 233 -7.39 -18.29 14.59
CA ILE A 233 -7.94 -19.62 14.85
C ILE A 233 -8.59 -20.21 13.59
N ARG A 234 -9.43 -19.44 12.89
CA ARG A 234 -10.14 -19.91 11.71
C ARG A 234 -9.21 -20.17 10.52
N GLN A 235 -8.19 -19.29 10.32
CA GLN A 235 -7.32 -19.34 9.15
C GLN A 235 -6.27 -20.44 9.26
N TRP A 236 -5.72 -20.67 10.45
CA TRP A 236 -4.56 -21.55 10.64
C TRP A 236 -4.78 -22.67 11.62
N ASN A 237 -5.99 -22.79 12.16
CA ASN A 237 -6.37 -23.80 13.17
C ASN A 237 -5.41 -23.87 14.37
N VAL A 238 -4.94 -22.71 14.83
CA VAL A 238 -4.04 -22.60 15.98
C VAL A 238 -4.62 -21.65 17.02
N LYS A 239 -4.47 -21.99 18.32
CA LYS A 239 -4.81 -21.10 19.42
C LYS A 239 -3.59 -20.26 19.77
N PRO A 240 -3.56 -18.96 19.42
CA PRO A 240 -2.39 -18.15 19.69
C PRO A 240 -2.34 -17.68 21.15
N ILE A 241 -1.12 -17.56 21.66
CA ILE A 241 -0.84 -16.88 22.92
C ILE A 241 -0.90 -15.37 22.67
N CYS A 242 -1.67 -14.66 23.48
CA CYS A 242 -1.79 -13.21 23.39
C CYS A 242 -0.95 -12.58 24.50
N LEU A 243 0.08 -11.84 24.13
CA LEU A 243 0.88 -11.10 25.10
C LEU A 243 0.21 -9.77 25.42
N PRO A 244 0.05 -9.41 26.72
CA PRO A 244 -0.50 -8.11 27.09
C PRO A 244 0.37 -6.96 26.55
N TYR A 245 -0.28 -5.88 26.06
CA TYR A 245 0.39 -4.69 25.56
C TYR A 245 1.41 -4.13 26.54
N PHE A 246 1.00 -3.99 27.81
CA PHE A 246 1.87 -3.47 28.86
C PHE A 246 3.18 -4.25 28.97
N PHE A 247 3.12 -5.57 28.95
CA PHE A 247 4.30 -6.45 29.07
C PHE A 247 5.27 -6.25 27.89
N LEU A 248 4.74 -6.21 26.67
CA LEU A 248 5.56 -5.96 25.48
C LEU A 248 6.17 -4.56 25.46
N MET A 249 5.44 -3.56 25.96
CA MET A 249 5.93 -2.20 26.05
C MET A 249 7.05 -2.05 27.08
N VAL A 250 6.95 -2.73 28.23
CA VAL A 250 8.03 -2.73 29.24
C VAL A 250 9.29 -3.38 28.66
N ILE A 251 9.15 -4.54 28.00
CA ILE A 251 10.29 -5.21 27.34
C ILE A 251 10.89 -4.29 26.24
N ALA A 252 10.07 -3.72 25.38
CA ALA A 252 10.54 -2.86 24.29
C ALA A 252 11.27 -1.60 24.79
N LYS A 253 10.74 -0.96 25.85
CA LYS A 253 11.39 0.19 26.51
C LYS A 253 12.71 -0.24 27.17
N GLY A 254 12.73 -1.37 27.87
CA GLY A 254 13.95 -1.89 28.48
C GLY A 254 15.03 -2.19 27.46
N LEU A 255 14.71 -2.91 26.38
CA LEU A 255 15.66 -3.20 25.30
C LEU A 255 16.15 -1.94 24.57
N LYS A 256 15.32 -0.89 24.48
CA LYS A 256 15.73 0.40 23.95
C LYS A 256 16.69 1.12 24.88
N SER A 257 16.43 1.16 26.20
CA SER A 257 17.27 1.86 27.17
C SER A 257 18.67 1.28 27.29
N ILE A 258 18.84 -0.03 27.04
CA ILE A 258 20.14 -0.70 27.02
C ILE A 258 20.77 -0.78 25.61
N GLY A 259 20.21 -0.05 24.63
CA GLY A 259 20.75 0.06 23.28
C GLY A 259 20.58 -1.16 22.37
N ILE A 260 19.93 -2.23 22.83
CA ILE A 260 19.70 -3.45 22.04
C ILE A 260 18.61 -3.21 20.95
N ALA A 261 17.58 -2.47 21.27
CA ALA A 261 16.51 -2.15 20.32
C ALA A 261 16.58 -0.70 19.85
N LYS A 262 16.54 -0.51 18.52
CA LYS A 262 16.46 0.81 17.91
C LYS A 262 15.03 1.38 18.04
N GLN A 263 14.89 2.71 17.98
CA GLN A 263 13.60 3.42 18.04
C GLN A 263 12.54 2.82 17.11
N HIS A 264 12.91 2.46 15.88
CA HIS A 264 11.96 1.90 14.91
C HIS A 264 11.38 0.53 15.32
N HIS A 265 12.09 -0.27 16.13
CA HIS A 265 11.53 -1.52 16.67
C HIS A 265 10.45 -1.25 17.69
N TYR A 266 10.66 -0.25 18.56
CA TYR A 266 9.65 0.20 19.52
C TYR A 266 8.38 0.69 18.81
N LEU A 267 8.51 1.55 17.80
CA LEU A 267 7.39 2.08 17.02
C LEU A 267 6.63 0.98 16.25
N LYS A 268 7.32 -0.06 15.77
CA LYS A 268 6.66 -1.24 15.18
C LYS A 268 5.76 -1.96 16.19
N ILE A 269 6.23 -2.13 17.43
CA ILE A 269 5.44 -2.79 18.49
C ILE A 269 4.20 -1.95 18.80
N VAL A 270 4.34 -0.63 18.95
CA VAL A 270 3.20 0.28 19.14
C VAL A 270 2.18 0.11 18.01
N GLY A 271 2.64 0.13 16.77
CA GLY A 271 1.77 -0.03 15.59
C GLY A 271 1.00 -1.36 15.53
N LEU A 272 1.52 -2.44 16.13
CA LEU A 272 0.84 -3.74 16.17
C LEU A 272 -0.41 -3.74 17.07
N PHE A 273 -0.49 -2.83 18.03
CA PHE A 273 -1.61 -2.71 18.97
C PHE A 273 -2.62 -1.64 18.57
N LYS A 274 -2.46 -1.05 17.39
CA LYS A 274 -3.37 -0.06 16.87
C LYS A 274 -4.79 -0.62 16.79
N ARG A 275 -5.75 0.08 17.40
CA ARG A 275 -7.18 -0.20 17.35
C ARG A 275 -7.83 0.82 16.41
N THR A 276 -7.67 0.62 15.13
CA THR A 276 -8.25 1.52 14.14
C THR A 276 -9.33 0.79 13.37
N TRP A 277 -10.47 1.43 13.23
CA TRP A 277 -11.53 1.07 12.32
C TRP A 277 -11.36 1.86 11.04
N PHE A 278 -11.51 1.18 9.91
CA PHE A 278 -11.43 1.83 8.62
C PHE A 278 -12.80 1.80 7.95
N ASN A 279 -13.21 2.93 7.37
CA ASN A 279 -14.44 3.07 6.62
C ASN A 279 -14.11 3.43 5.17
N SER A 280 -14.34 2.49 4.25
CA SER A 280 -14.11 2.65 2.81
C SER A 280 -15.39 2.93 2.01
N ALA A 281 -16.46 3.35 2.67
CA ALA A 281 -17.76 3.53 2.03
C ALA A 281 -17.73 4.57 0.90
N LYS A 282 -16.99 5.67 1.08
CA LYS A 282 -16.83 6.70 0.05
C LYS A 282 -16.09 6.16 -1.18
N THR A 283 -15.05 5.36 -0.98
CA THR A 283 -14.34 4.67 -2.07
C THR A 283 -15.25 3.72 -2.83
N GLU A 284 -16.03 2.89 -2.13
CA GLU A 284 -16.97 1.96 -2.76
C GLU A 284 -18.01 2.70 -3.59
N GLN A 285 -18.56 3.79 -3.06
CA GLN A 285 -19.51 4.64 -3.77
C GLN A 285 -18.87 5.31 -4.99
N ALA A 286 -17.70 5.93 -4.84
CA ALA A 286 -16.99 6.62 -5.92
C ALA A 286 -16.63 5.70 -7.07
N LEU A 287 -16.27 4.44 -6.78
CA LEU A 287 -15.89 3.45 -7.78
C LEU A 287 -17.04 2.56 -8.23
N ASN A 288 -18.22 2.68 -7.63
CA ASN A 288 -19.34 1.73 -7.80
C ASN A 288 -18.84 0.28 -7.68
N LEU A 289 -18.09 -0.02 -6.63
CA LEU A 289 -17.38 -1.27 -6.45
C LEU A 289 -17.57 -1.81 -5.03
N ASP A 290 -18.11 -3.01 -4.91
CA ASP A 290 -18.12 -3.73 -3.64
C ASP A 290 -16.72 -4.33 -3.40
N LEU A 291 -16.02 -3.84 -2.36
CA LEU A 291 -14.73 -4.37 -1.95
C LEU A 291 -14.86 -5.75 -1.29
N GLY A 292 -16.07 -6.14 -0.93
CA GLY A 292 -16.46 -7.49 -0.54
C GLY A 292 -16.15 -7.83 0.90
N LYS A 293 -16.78 -8.92 1.35
CA LYS A 293 -16.41 -9.67 2.56
C LYS A 293 -15.50 -10.82 2.15
N ARG A 294 -14.49 -11.11 2.95
CA ARG A 294 -13.70 -12.33 2.74
C ARG A 294 -14.54 -13.54 3.11
N LYS A 295 -14.83 -14.39 2.13
CA LYS A 295 -15.28 -15.76 2.44
C LYS A 295 -14.06 -16.55 2.92
N ILE A 296 -13.97 -16.80 4.21
CA ILE A 296 -12.97 -17.72 4.77
C ILE A 296 -13.38 -19.11 4.27
N ALA A 297 -12.57 -19.72 3.42
CA ALA A 297 -12.72 -21.13 3.12
C ALA A 297 -12.49 -21.87 4.45
N VAL A 298 -13.56 -22.46 4.99
CA VAL A 298 -13.41 -23.42 6.08
C VAL A 298 -12.68 -24.60 5.47
N ILE A 299 -11.40 -24.75 5.81
CA ILE A 299 -10.67 -25.98 5.51
C ILE A 299 -11.30 -27.03 6.41
N GLY A 300 -12.16 -27.87 5.80
CA GLY A 300 -12.75 -29.05 6.44
C GLY A 300 -11.70 -30.11 6.75
#